data_086ddde22ddcbd2536bf2b456684168f
#
_entry.id   086ddde22ddcbd2536bf2b456684168f
#
_cell.length_a   1.000
_cell.length_b   1.000
_cell.length_c   1.000
_cell.angle_alpha   90.00
_cell.angle_beta   90.00
_cell.angle_gamma   90.00
#
_symmetry.space_group_name_H-M   'P 1'
#
loop_
_entity.id
_entity.type
_entity.pdbx_description
1 polymer ?
#
loop_
_entity_poly.entity_id
_entity_poly.type
_entity_poly.pdbx_seq_one_letter_code
_entity_poly.pdbx_strand_id
1 'polypeptide(L)'
;MVTKQNTLSSPDRSRGERAVRAVLPAAAEITMHRADREADLVVNGQPVEVKWIGEGNLAAVRSAMGCQPGRNVILVGRQMSPGARAALSQAGVSWADETGAAEIAIGTILVSRSGMAQKKPQRMKRWTPAVLAVAEALLCRIEGTQAAMQAATGLSAGSCANALRFLQDHELVISTAKRGPASARRVSDPRPLLAAYTAAANAQPTGARLQIGITWQDILAGLADLGHRLDAQRADWAISGGAGAAAIAPFMSSVSQATVYVDCNTIAELRALAELLKLRPVEGGRLTLQPFPSNSTRYLATVESDDLRVAPWPRVYADLQTEGVRGEEAAEHLYEVIHEQRNT
;
A
#
# COMPACT_ATOMS: atom_id res chain seq x y z
N MET A 1 -34.04 8.89 2.90
CA MET A 1 -32.66 8.47 2.57
C MET A 1 -32.17 7.60 3.71
N VAL A 2 -32.12 6.28 3.53
CA VAL A 2 -31.75 5.33 4.57
C VAL A 2 -30.23 5.16 4.50
N THR A 3 -29.52 5.66 5.50
CA THR A 3 -28.09 5.46 5.69
C THR A 3 -27.83 3.97 5.90
N LYS A 4 -27.14 3.31 4.96
CA LYS A 4 -26.66 1.94 5.15
C LYS A 4 -25.67 1.92 6.31
N GLN A 5 -26.13 1.53 7.49
CA GLN A 5 -25.26 1.15 8.59
C GLN A 5 -24.47 -0.10 8.16
N ASN A 6 -23.16 0.05 8.07
CA ASN A 6 -22.21 -1.02 7.78
C ASN A 6 -22.13 -1.90 9.05
N THR A 7 -23.02 -2.88 9.20
CA THR A 7 -22.97 -3.88 10.26
C THR A 7 -21.77 -4.79 9.98
N LEU A 8 -20.71 -4.62 10.78
CA LEU A 8 -19.54 -5.51 10.78
C LEU A 8 -20.01 -6.98 10.96
N SER A 9 -19.33 -7.89 10.25
CA SER A 9 -19.55 -9.32 10.41
C SER A 9 -19.25 -9.74 11.87
N SER A 10 -20.00 -10.68 12.42
CA SER A 10 -19.82 -11.19 13.79
C SER A 10 -18.36 -11.57 14.14
N PRO A 11 -17.54 -12.14 13.22
CA PRO A 11 -16.13 -12.44 13.47
C PRO A 11 -15.25 -11.21 13.69
N ASP A 12 -15.46 -10.12 12.93
CA ASP A 12 -14.65 -8.89 13.00
C ASP A 12 -14.91 -8.11 14.29
N ARG A 13 -16.16 -8.07 14.74
CA ARG A 13 -16.55 -7.52 16.04
C ARG A 13 -15.83 -8.24 17.17
N SER A 14 -15.85 -9.57 17.18
CA SER A 14 -15.19 -10.39 18.20
C SER A 14 -13.66 -10.24 18.21
N ARG A 15 -13.05 -9.92 17.05
CA ARG A 15 -11.61 -9.62 16.95
C ARG A 15 -11.28 -8.28 17.61
N GLY A 16 -12.05 -7.24 17.25
CA GLY A 16 -11.88 -5.90 17.81
C GLY A 16 -12.00 -5.90 19.34
N GLU A 17 -13.06 -6.53 19.86
CA GLU A 17 -13.27 -6.65 21.31
C GLU A 17 -12.12 -7.36 22.01
N ARG A 18 -11.58 -8.45 21.45
CA ARG A 18 -10.43 -9.17 22.01
C ARG A 18 -9.16 -8.31 22.04
N ALA A 19 -8.88 -7.57 20.97
CA ALA A 19 -7.71 -6.69 20.91
C ALA A 19 -7.79 -5.57 21.94
N VAL A 20 -8.95 -4.95 22.12
CA VAL A 20 -9.17 -3.93 23.15
C VAL A 20 -8.97 -4.51 24.57
N ARG A 21 -9.54 -5.69 24.86
CA ARG A 21 -9.36 -6.35 26.16
C ARG A 21 -7.91 -6.68 26.48
N ALA A 22 -7.13 -7.07 25.46
CA ALA A 22 -5.72 -7.42 25.64
C ALA A 22 -4.82 -6.22 26.00
N VAL A 23 -5.25 -5.00 25.71
CA VAL A 23 -4.45 -3.79 25.96
C VAL A 23 -4.92 -3.00 27.19
N LEU A 24 -6.14 -3.20 27.65
CA LEU A 24 -6.67 -2.55 28.84
C LEU A 24 -5.98 -3.06 30.10
N PRO A 25 -5.84 -2.21 31.15
CA PRO A 25 -5.30 -2.64 32.43
C PRO A 25 -6.15 -3.74 33.08
N ALA A 26 -5.52 -4.66 33.81
CA ALA A 26 -6.22 -5.75 34.51
C ALA A 26 -7.24 -5.24 35.54
N ALA A 27 -7.06 -4.03 36.04
CA ALA A 27 -7.97 -3.38 36.99
C ALA A 27 -9.20 -2.73 36.31
N ALA A 28 -9.26 -2.70 34.96
CA ALA A 28 -10.41 -2.14 34.27
C ALA A 28 -11.60 -3.11 34.33
N GLU A 29 -12.73 -2.63 34.83
CA GLU A 29 -13.98 -3.39 34.79
C GLU A 29 -14.56 -3.36 33.38
N ILE A 30 -14.60 -4.53 32.73
CA ILE A 30 -15.09 -4.67 31.37
C ILE A 30 -16.32 -5.58 31.36
N THR A 31 -17.48 -5.01 31.03
CA THR A 31 -18.72 -5.76 30.83
C THR A 31 -19.17 -5.70 29.38
N MET A 32 -19.86 -6.76 28.92
CA MET A 32 -20.43 -6.79 27.58
C MET A 32 -21.85 -6.20 27.62
N HIS A 33 -22.11 -5.26 26.72
CA HIS A 33 -23.46 -4.71 26.60
C HIS A 33 -24.20 -5.46 25.47
N ARG A 34 -25.15 -6.33 25.86
CA ARG A 34 -25.94 -7.15 24.90
C ARG A 34 -27.28 -6.54 24.49
N ALA A 35 -27.71 -5.48 25.15
CA ALA A 35 -29.11 -5.03 25.06
C ALA A 35 -29.36 -3.83 24.13
N ASP A 36 -28.38 -2.95 23.90
CA ASP A 36 -28.55 -1.76 23.06
C ASP A 36 -27.49 -1.65 21.95
N ARG A 37 -27.92 -1.21 20.76
CA ARG A 37 -27.10 -1.12 19.54
C ARG A 37 -26.03 -0.01 19.56
N GLU A 38 -25.89 0.73 20.66
CA GLU A 38 -25.03 1.93 20.75
C GLU A 38 -23.63 1.68 21.33
N ALA A 39 -23.37 0.53 22.00
CA ALA A 39 -22.06 0.22 22.55
C ALA A 39 -21.75 -1.27 22.45
N ASP A 40 -20.47 -1.61 22.20
CA ASP A 40 -19.97 -2.98 22.14
C ASP A 40 -19.45 -3.45 23.50
N LEU A 41 -18.82 -2.55 24.26
CA LEU A 41 -18.26 -2.77 25.58
C LEU A 41 -18.64 -1.65 26.53
N VAL A 42 -18.68 -1.96 27.83
CA VAL A 42 -18.68 -0.94 28.89
C VAL A 42 -17.38 -1.08 29.65
N VAL A 43 -16.59 -0.01 29.71
CA VAL A 43 -15.29 0.03 30.38
C VAL A 43 -15.39 1.02 31.54
N ASN A 44 -15.27 0.56 32.78
CA ASN A 44 -15.45 1.37 33.99
C ASN A 44 -16.74 2.22 33.96
N GLY A 45 -17.84 1.61 33.56
CA GLY A 45 -19.13 2.30 33.44
C GLY A 45 -19.30 3.19 32.19
N GLN A 46 -18.28 3.38 31.37
CA GLN A 46 -18.35 4.15 30.13
C GLN A 46 -18.69 3.25 28.94
N PRO A 47 -19.75 3.53 28.15
CA PRO A 47 -20.07 2.80 26.94
C PRO A 47 -19.05 3.12 25.85
N VAL A 48 -18.57 2.07 25.18
CA VAL A 48 -17.50 2.14 24.15
C VAL A 48 -17.93 1.37 22.92
N GLU A 49 -17.86 2.03 21.76
CA GLU A 49 -18.00 1.40 20.45
C GLU A 49 -16.63 0.90 19.97
N VAL A 50 -16.55 -0.33 19.48
CA VAL A 50 -15.32 -0.93 18.97
C VAL A 50 -15.49 -1.14 17.47
N LYS A 51 -14.73 -0.40 16.64
CA LYS A 51 -14.84 -0.46 15.19
C LYS A 51 -13.61 -1.13 14.59
N TRP A 52 -13.79 -2.30 13.98
CA TRP A 52 -12.75 -2.98 13.24
C TRP A 52 -12.53 -2.33 11.86
N ILE A 53 -11.27 -1.96 11.55
CA ILE A 53 -10.90 -1.26 10.30
C ILE A 53 -9.92 -2.08 9.42
N GLY A 54 -9.91 -3.40 9.58
CA GLY A 54 -9.10 -4.30 8.76
C GLY A 54 -7.60 -4.24 9.09
N GLU A 55 -6.77 -4.00 8.08
CA GLU A 55 -5.29 -4.05 8.23
C GLU A 55 -4.71 -2.92 9.07
N GLY A 56 -5.42 -1.78 9.26
CA GLY A 56 -4.95 -0.64 10.06
C GLY A 56 -4.02 0.30 9.31
N ASN A 57 -4.13 0.38 8.00
CA ASN A 57 -3.39 1.34 7.18
C ASN A 57 -4.03 2.75 7.22
N LEU A 58 -3.30 3.77 6.74
CA LEU A 58 -3.74 5.17 6.75
C LEU A 58 -5.06 5.38 5.98
N ALA A 59 -5.27 4.69 4.84
CA ALA A 59 -6.49 4.78 4.06
C ALA A 59 -7.73 4.32 4.85
N ALA A 60 -7.62 3.17 5.52
CA ALA A 60 -8.69 2.62 6.35
C ALA A 60 -9.04 3.56 7.52
N VAL A 61 -8.02 4.15 8.15
CA VAL A 61 -8.19 5.15 9.22
C VAL A 61 -8.91 6.39 8.70
N ARG A 62 -8.45 6.99 7.61
CA ARG A 62 -9.11 8.19 7.01
C ARG A 62 -10.56 7.90 6.66
N SER A 63 -10.85 6.77 6.05
CA SER A 63 -12.22 6.34 5.76
C SER A 63 -13.08 6.19 7.01
N ALA A 64 -12.53 5.60 8.09
CA ALA A 64 -13.24 5.45 9.35
C ALA A 64 -13.49 6.78 10.07
N MET A 65 -12.53 7.72 10.01
CA MET A 65 -12.64 9.06 10.60
C MET A 65 -13.62 9.95 9.84
N GLY A 66 -13.75 9.82 8.53
CA GLY A 66 -14.72 10.54 7.70
C GLY A 66 -16.19 10.29 8.11
N CYS A 67 -16.45 9.21 8.83
CA CYS A 67 -17.79 8.90 9.38
C CYS A 67 -18.05 9.55 10.75
N GLN A 68 -17.23 10.49 11.21
CA GLN A 68 -17.30 11.16 12.52
C GLN A 68 -17.50 10.15 13.66
N PRO A 69 -16.46 9.47 14.13
CA PRO A 69 -16.59 8.54 15.25
C PRO A 69 -17.10 9.29 16.49
N GLY A 70 -18.05 8.69 17.19
CA GLY A 70 -18.60 9.23 18.44
C GLY A 70 -17.50 9.39 19.53
N ARG A 71 -17.85 10.04 20.65
CA ARG A 71 -16.87 10.38 21.72
C ARG A 71 -16.14 9.20 22.34
N ASN A 72 -16.67 7.98 22.31
CA ASN A 72 -16.09 6.80 22.92
C ASN A 72 -15.90 5.67 21.91
N VAL A 73 -15.33 5.97 20.75
CA VAL A 73 -15.00 4.96 19.73
C VAL A 73 -13.53 4.56 19.85
N ILE A 74 -13.26 3.27 19.80
CA ILE A 74 -11.92 2.72 19.63
C ILE A 74 -11.83 2.11 18.23
N LEU A 75 -10.94 2.65 17.39
CA LEU A 75 -10.62 2.04 16.11
C LEU A 75 -9.63 0.90 16.30
N VAL A 76 -9.95 -0.27 15.77
CA VAL A 76 -9.10 -1.46 15.94
C VAL A 76 -8.72 -2.04 14.60
N GLY A 77 -7.42 -2.28 14.40
CA GLY A 77 -6.89 -2.90 13.20
C GLY A 77 -6.03 -4.12 13.50
N ARG A 78 -5.59 -4.82 12.46
CA ARG A 78 -4.62 -5.90 12.62
C ARG A 78 -3.29 -5.37 13.13
N GLN A 79 -2.77 -4.33 12.48
CA GLN A 79 -1.57 -3.59 12.88
C GLN A 79 -1.67 -2.17 12.36
N MET A 80 -1.67 -1.20 13.26
CA MET A 80 -1.71 0.20 12.85
C MET A 80 -0.38 0.62 12.24
N SER A 81 -0.41 1.12 11.00
CA SER A 81 0.76 1.66 10.33
C SER A 81 1.25 2.95 11.02
N PRO A 82 2.52 3.37 10.84
CA PRO A 82 3.03 4.61 11.42
C PRO A 82 2.18 5.83 11.06
N GLY A 83 1.76 5.99 9.79
CA GLY A 83 0.89 7.08 9.35
C GLY A 83 -0.51 7.01 9.97
N ALA A 84 -1.08 5.80 10.10
CA ALA A 84 -2.36 5.59 10.78
C ALA A 84 -2.30 6.02 12.25
N ARG A 85 -1.24 5.63 12.97
CA ARG A 85 -1.02 6.03 14.37
C ARG A 85 -0.89 7.55 14.52
N ALA A 86 -0.07 8.19 13.65
CA ALA A 86 0.11 9.63 13.67
C ALA A 86 -1.22 10.37 13.43
N ALA A 87 -2.02 9.95 12.44
CA ALA A 87 -3.31 10.56 12.15
C ALA A 87 -4.32 10.39 13.28
N LEU A 88 -4.36 9.22 13.94
CA LEU A 88 -5.25 8.96 15.07
C LEU A 88 -4.86 9.75 16.31
N SER A 89 -3.56 9.81 16.65
CA SER A 89 -3.04 10.61 17.75
C SER A 89 -3.30 12.09 17.54
N GLN A 90 -3.09 12.60 16.32
CA GLN A 90 -3.36 13.98 15.97
C GLN A 90 -4.85 14.35 16.08
N ALA A 91 -5.74 13.42 15.74
CA ALA A 91 -7.17 13.58 15.85
C ALA A 91 -7.74 13.29 17.27
N GLY A 92 -6.91 12.82 18.20
CA GLY A 92 -7.35 12.43 19.54
C GLY A 92 -8.29 11.23 19.57
N VAL A 93 -8.21 10.34 18.55
CA VAL A 93 -9.07 9.16 18.42
C VAL A 93 -8.38 7.94 19.05
N SER A 94 -9.08 7.29 19.97
CA SER A 94 -8.58 6.07 20.63
C SER A 94 -8.44 4.92 19.64
N TRP A 95 -7.33 4.18 19.75
CA TRP A 95 -7.08 3.04 18.87
C TRP A 95 -6.32 1.90 19.57
N ALA A 96 -6.46 0.69 19.04
CA ALA A 96 -5.69 -0.49 19.41
C ALA A 96 -5.41 -1.37 18.20
N ASP A 97 -4.44 -2.28 18.30
CA ASP A 97 -4.20 -3.30 17.28
C ASP A 97 -3.91 -4.69 17.88
N GLU A 98 -3.98 -5.73 17.03
CA GLU A 98 -3.74 -7.12 17.46
C GLU A 98 -2.30 -7.38 17.89
N THR A 99 -1.35 -6.45 17.66
CA THR A 99 0.03 -6.56 18.16
C THR A 99 0.15 -6.16 19.62
N GLY A 100 -0.92 -5.61 20.19
CA GLY A 100 -0.95 -5.04 21.54
C GLY A 100 -0.46 -3.59 21.61
N ALA A 101 -0.28 -2.91 20.45
CA ALA A 101 -0.11 -1.47 20.42
C ALA A 101 -1.46 -0.78 20.64
N ALA A 102 -1.47 0.28 21.40
CA ALA A 102 -2.69 1.04 21.70
C ALA A 102 -2.39 2.44 22.18
N GLU A 103 -3.29 3.36 21.85
CA GLU A 103 -3.41 4.67 22.46
C GLU A 103 -4.89 4.90 22.75
N ILE A 104 -5.29 4.73 24.01
CA ILE A 104 -6.69 4.76 24.45
C ILE A 104 -6.84 5.81 25.55
N ALA A 105 -7.80 6.71 25.35
CA ALA A 105 -8.22 7.69 26.35
C ALA A 105 -9.74 7.58 26.54
N ILE A 106 -10.20 6.96 27.64
CA ILE A 106 -11.61 6.77 27.96
C ILE A 106 -11.83 7.08 29.45
N GLY A 107 -12.53 8.15 29.73
CA GLY A 107 -12.75 8.59 31.12
C GLY A 107 -11.42 8.81 31.84
N THR A 108 -11.17 8.04 32.90
CA THR A 108 -9.92 8.06 33.70
C THR A 108 -8.85 7.08 33.19
N ILE A 109 -9.15 6.28 32.17
CA ILE A 109 -8.22 5.31 31.61
C ILE A 109 -7.40 5.95 30.51
N LEU A 110 -6.07 5.94 30.68
CA LEU A 110 -5.10 6.29 29.65
C LEU A 110 -4.18 5.09 29.41
N VAL A 111 -4.16 4.58 28.18
CA VAL A 111 -3.28 3.49 27.77
C VAL A 111 -2.41 3.98 26.63
N SER A 112 -1.10 3.83 26.75
CA SER A 112 -0.14 4.02 25.65
C SER A 112 0.80 2.82 25.64
N ARG A 113 0.75 2.02 24.55
CA ARG A 113 1.55 0.80 24.39
C ARG A 113 2.14 0.73 22.98
N SER A 114 3.40 0.39 22.87
CA SER A 114 4.10 0.24 21.58
C SER A 114 3.74 -1.04 20.81
N GLY A 115 3.17 -2.05 21.49
CA GLY A 115 2.90 -3.35 20.90
C GLY A 115 4.15 -4.23 20.74
N MET A 116 3.94 -5.49 20.42
CA MET A 116 5.02 -6.42 20.07
C MET A 116 5.17 -6.46 18.55
N ALA A 117 6.40 -6.59 18.06
CA ALA A 117 6.62 -6.81 16.62
C ALA A 117 5.87 -8.07 16.19
N GLN A 118 4.88 -7.91 15.29
CA GLN A 118 4.21 -9.08 14.74
C GLN A 118 5.22 -9.96 13.98
N LYS A 119 5.12 -11.27 14.14
CA LYS A 119 5.59 -12.22 13.13
C LYS A 119 4.97 -11.78 11.81
N LYS A 120 5.83 -11.56 10.78
CA LYS A 120 5.41 -11.14 9.42
C LYS A 120 4.09 -11.83 9.05
N PRO A 121 3.09 -11.07 8.54
CA PRO A 121 1.79 -11.64 8.19
C PRO A 121 2.02 -12.91 7.37
N GLN A 122 1.26 -13.95 7.70
CA GLN A 122 1.37 -15.24 7.04
C GLN A 122 1.18 -14.99 5.54
N ARG A 123 2.26 -15.15 4.74
CA ARG A 123 2.25 -14.92 3.29
C ARG A 123 0.99 -15.56 2.74
N MET A 124 0.15 -14.79 2.07
CA MET A 124 -0.92 -15.38 1.26
C MET A 124 -0.23 -16.38 0.35
N LYS A 125 -0.45 -17.68 0.59
CA LYS A 125 0.37 -18.79 0.05
C LYS A 125 0.44 -18.85 -1.50
N ARG A 126 -0.19 -17.91 -2.22
CA ARG A 126 -0.34 -17.93 -3.69
C ARG A 126 -0.07 -16.59 -4.40
N TRP A 127 0.40 -15.55 -3.72
CA TRP A 127 0.89 -14.36 -4.39
C TRP A 127 2.24 -14.67 -5.07
N THR A 128 2.13 -15.10 -6.33
CA THR A 128 3.30 -15.35 -7.19
C THR A 128 3.67 -14.08 -7.95
N PRO A 129 4.88 -13.98 -8.54
CA PRO A 129 5.20 -12.86 -9.44
C PRO A 129 4.17 -12.64 -10.55
N ALA A 130 3.56 -13.71 -11.08
CA ALA A 130 2.51 -13.61 -12.08
C ALA A 130 1.22 -12.97 -11.54
N VAL A 131 0.83 -13.28 -10.30
CA VAL A 131 -0.35 -12.66 -9.67
C VAL A 131 -0.09 -11.17 -9.41
N LEU A 132 1.11 -10.81 -8.96
CA LEU A 132 1.51 -9.40 -8.77
C LEU A 132 1.45 -8.63 -10.09
N ALA A 133 2.02 -9.19 -11.17
CA ALA A 133 2.02 -8.55 -12.47
C ALA A 133 0.60 -8.33 -13.01
N VAL A 134 -0.29 -9.32 -12.89
CA VAL A 134 -1.69 -9.20 -13.33
C VAL A 134 -2.47 -8.22 -12.46
N ALA A 135 -2.26 -8.22 -11.15
CA ALA A 135 -2.90 -7.26 -10.24
C ALA A 135 -2.48 -5.81 -10.55
N GLU A 136 -1.18 -5.57 -10.79
CA GLU A 136 -0.63 -4.28 -11.21
C GLU A 136 -1.26 -3.81 -12.52
N ALA A 137 -1.34 -4.68 -13.54
CA ALA A 137 -1.96 -4.37 -14.82
C ALA A 137 -3.46 -4.02 -14.67
N LEU A 138 -4.21 -4.77 -13.85
CA LEU A 138 -5.62 -4.49 -13.57
C LEU A 138 -5.82 -3.15 -12.85
N LEU A 139 -4.96 -2.80 -11.90
CA LEU A 139 -4.97 -1.49 -11.23
C LEU A 139 -4.65 -0.35 -12.21
N CYS A 140 -3.79 -0.60 -13.20
CA CYS A 140 -3.55 0.30 -14.34
C CYS A 140 -4.69 0.28 -15.37
N ARG A 141 -5.84 -0.37 -15.07
CA ARG A 141 -7.03 -0.46 -15.92
C ARG A 141 -6.82 -1.20 -17.24
N ILE A 142 -5.80 -2.01 -17.37
CA ILE A 142 -5.71 -2.95 -18.47
C ILE A 142 -6.90 -3.91 -18.38
N GLU A 143 -7.51 -4.18 -19.52
CA GLU A 143 -8.68 -5.06 -19.57
C GLU A 143 -8.36 -6.44 -19.02
N GLY A 144 -9.18 -6.96 -18.11
CA GLY A 144 -8.97 -8.25 -17.46
C GLY A 144 -9.27 -9.46 -18.36
N THR A 145 -8.97 -9.36 -19.65
CA THR A 145 -8.94 -10.48 -20.59
C THR A 145 -7.57 -11.16 -20.59
N GLN A 146 -7.54 -12.43 -20.96
CA GLN A 146 -6.28 -13.17 -21.04
C GLN A 146 -5.31 -12.54 -22.05
N ALA A 147 -5.81 -12.09 -23.21
CA ALA A 147 -5.00 -11.49 -24.25
C ALA A 147 -4.38 -10.14 -23.83
N ALA A 148 -5.18 -9.25 -23.22
CA ALA A 148 -4.70 -7.97 -22.73
C ALA A 148 -3.67 -8.15 -21.61
N MET A 149 -3.90 -9.10 -20.68
CA MET A 149 -2.94 -9.42 -19.64
C MET A 149 -1.61 -9.97 -20.21
N GLN A 150 -1.65 -10.83 -21.22
CA GLN A 150 -0.42 -11.31 -21.89
C GLN A 150 0.37 -10.15 -22.51
N ALA A 151 -0.31 -9.27 -23.22
CA ALA A 151 0.32 -8.10 -23.84
C ALA A 151 0.95 -7.16 -22.81
N ALA A 152 0.25 -6.89 -21.70
CA ALA A 152 0.70 -5.95 -20.67
C ALA A 152 1.79 -6.52 -19.74
N THR A 153 1.84 -7.85 -19.57
CA THR A 153 2.72 -8.46 -18.55
C THR A 153 3.83 -9.33 -19.14
N GLY A 154 3.74 -9.70 -20.42
CA GLY A 154 4.64 -10.65 -21.06
C GLY A 154 4.49 -12.09 -20.52
N LEU A 155 3.48 -12.38 -19.72
CA LEU A 155 3.24 -13.71 -19.16
C LEU A 155 2.61 -14.65 -20.18
N SER A 156 2.78 -15.96 -19.97
CA SER A 156 2.07 -16.97 -20.74
C SER A 156 0.55 -16.93 -20.48
N ALA A 157 -0.23 -17.40 -21.47
CA ALA A 157 -1.68 -17.51 -21.36
C ALA A 157 -2.14 -18.27 -20.08
N GLY A 158 -1.47 -19.39 -19.78
CA GLY A 158 -1.77 -20.18 -18.59
C GLY A 158 -1.48 -19.42 -17.28
N SER A 159 -0.36 -18.67 -17.23
CA SER A 159 0.00 -17.85 -16.06
C SER A 159 -1.02 -16.74 -15.84
N CYS A 160 -1.44 -16.04 -16.90
CA CYS A 160 -2.48 -15.00 -16.83
C CYS A 160 -3.82 -15.59 -16.35
N ALA A 161 -4.25 -16.71 -16.93
CA ALA A 161 -5.50 -17.37 -16.54
C ALA A 161 -5.49 -17.81 -15.06
N ASN A 162 -4.38 -18.37 -14.59
CA ASN A 162 -4.24 -18.79 -13.20
C ASN A 162 -4.19 -17.59 -12.24
N ALA A 163 -3.50 -16.51 -12.60
CA ALA A 163 -3.46 -15.29 -11.79
C ALA A 163 -4.86 -14.63 -11.71
N LEU A 164 -5.57 -14.50 -12.84
CA LEU A 164 -6.93 -13.95 -12.86
C LEU A 164 -7.90 -14.81 -12.03
N ARG A 165 -7.77 -16.14 -12.09
CA ARG A 165 -8.58 -17.05 -11.26
C ARG A 165 -8.26 -16.87 -9.78
N PHE A 166 -6.98 -16.80 -9.41
CA PHE A 166 -6.56 -16.56 -8.05
C PHE A 166 -7.17 -15.26 -7.49
N LEU A 167 -7.11 -14.14 -8.25
CA LEU A 167 -7.70 -12.88 -7.83
C LEU A 167 -9.23 -12.97 -7.69
N GLN A 168 -9.88 -13.73 -8.56
CA GLN A 168 -11.32 -13.99 -8.49
C GLN A 168 -11.70 -14.85 -7.27
N ASP A 169 -10.94 -15.90 -6.97
CA ASP A 169 -11.17 -16.78 -5.81
C ASP A 169 -11.00 -16.03 -4.48
N HIS A 170 -10.24 -14.92 -4.50
CA HIS A 170 -10.07 -14.01 -3.36
C HIS A 170 -11.00 -12.79 -3.39
N GLU A 171 -12.00 -12.79 -4.26
CA GLU A 171 -13.01 -11.72 -4.39
C GLU A 171 -12.42 -10.33 -4.71
N LEU A 172 -11.18 -10.28 -5.21
CA LEU A 172 -10.49 -9.05 -5.59
C LEU A 172 -10.91 -8.54 -6.99
N VAL A 173 -11.48 -9.43 -7.80
CA VAL A 173 -12.06 -9.13 -9.11
C VAL A 173 -13.35 -9.92 -9.31
N ILE A 174 -14.25 -9.37 -10.13
CA ILE A 174 -15.51 -10.04 -10.53
C ILE A 174 -15.43 -10.48 -11.98
N SER A 175 -16.11 -11.57 -12.33
CA SER A 175 -16.23 -12.02 -13.70
C SER A 175 -17.50 -11.45 -14.33
N THR A 176 -17.38 -10.89 -15.53
CA THR A 176 -18.51 -10.31 -16.27
C THR A 176 -19.33 -11.35 -17.02
N ALA A 177 -18.73 -12.52 -17.34
CA ALA A 177 -19.40 -13.63 -18.01
C ALA A 177 -18.85 -14.97 -17.53
N LYS A 178 -19.72 -16.00 -17.47
CA LYS A 178 -19.34 -17.32 -16.95
C LYS A 178 -18.35 -18.08 -17.82
N ARG A 179 -18.32 -17.90 -19.15
CA ARG A 179 -17.41 -18.57 -20.12
C ARG A 179 -17.30 -17.79 -21.43
N GLY A 180 -16.20 -17.98 -22.15
CA GLY A 180 -15.99 -17.49 -23.51
C GLY A 180 -14.83 -16.50 -23.64
N PRO A 181 -14.43 -16.13 -24.88
CA PRO A 181 -13.33 -15.17 -25.13
C PRO A 181 -13.58 -13.78 -24.51
N ALA A 182 -14.85 -13.41 -24.32
CA ALA A 182 -15.26 -12.14 -23.72
C ALA A 182 -15.43 -12.21 -22.18
N SER A 183 -14.97 -13.27 -21.51
CA SER A 183 -15.01 -13.34 -20.04
C SER A 183 -13.90 -12.49 -19.44
N ALA A 184 -14.10 -11.18 -19.41
CA ALA A 184 -13.22 -10.25 -18.74
C ALA A 184 -13.43 -10.28 -17.23
N ARG A 185 -12.36 -10.05 -16.47
CA ARG A 185 -12.43 -9.77 -15.04
C ARG A 185 -12.39 -8.27 -14.85
N ARG A 186 -13.17 -7.77 -13.93
CA ARG A 186 -13.24 -6.33 -13.63
C ARG A 186 -12.95 -6.10 -12.15
N VAL A 187 -12.21 -5.05 -11.90
CA VAL A 187 -12.03 -4.52 -10.55
C VAL A 187 -13.26 -3.68 -10.24
N SER A 188 -14.08 -4.09 -9.28
CA SER A 188 -15.26 -3.34 -8.84
C SER A 188 -14.90 -2.19 -7.91
N ASP A 189 -14.01 -2.46 -6.98
CA ASP A 189 -13.39 -1.50 -6.07
C ASP A 189 -11.88 -1.70 -6.10
N PRO A 190 -11.08 -0.69 -6.49
CA PRO A 190 -9.64 -0.82 -6.55
C PRO A 190 -8.96 -0.89 -5.18
N ARG A 191 -9.57 -0.37 -4.12
CA ARG A 191 -8.96 -0.32 -2.78
C ARG A 191 -8.58 -1.69 -2.21
N PRO A 192 -9.45 -2.72 -2.19
CA PRO A 192 -9.08 -4.05 -1.71
C PRO A 192 -7.95 -4.69 -2.53
N LEU A 193 -8.01 -4.54 -3.86
CA LEU A 193 -6.96 -5.07 -4.75
C LEU A 193 -5.63 -4.35 -4.52
N LEU A 194 -5.63 -3.03 -4.41
CA LEU A 194 -4.43 -2.23 -4.14
C LEU A 194 -3.81 -2.59 -2.78
N ALA A 195 -4.63 -2.72 -1.73
CA ALA A 195 -4.16 -3.11 -0.41
C ALA A 195 -3.50 -4.51 -0.42
N ALA A 196 -4.15 -5.48 -1.07
CA ALA A 196 -3.63 -6.83 -1.20
C ALA A 196 -2.35 -6.90 -2.06
N TYR A 197 -2.31 -6.15 -3.17
CA TYR A 197 -1.13 -5.99 -4.02
C TYR A 197 0.04 -5.39 -3.24
N THR A 198 -0.17 -4.26 -2.56
CA THR A 198 0.85 -3.56 -1.77
C THR A 198 1.44 -4.47 -0.70
N ALA A 199 0.59 -5.14 0.08
CA ALA A 199 1.04 -6.07 1.11
C ALA A 199 1.88 -7.22 0.52
N ALA A 200 1.45 -7.77 -0.62
CA ALA A 200 2.15 -8.86 -1.29
C ALA A 200 3.45 -8.39 -1.96
N ALA A 201 3.46 -7.22 -2.59
CA ALA A 201 4.64 -6.63 -3.24
C ALA A 201 5.74 -6.33 -2.21
N ASN A 202 5.37 -5.72 -1.07
CA ASN A 202 6.32 -5.39 0.00
C ASN A 202 6.78 -6.60 0.81
N ALA A 203 6.07 -7.74 0.72
CA ALA A 203 6.50 -9.00 1.30
C ALA A 203 7.49 -9.79 0.42
N GLN A 204 7.73 -9.36 -0.83
CA GLN A 204 8.74 -10.01 -1.69
C GLN A 204 10.14 -9.82 -1.11
N PRO A 205 11.04 -10.81 -1.31
CA PRO A 205 12.44 -10.65 -0.94
C PRO A 205 13.03 -9.42 -1.63
N THR A 206 13.80 -8.65 -0.89
CA THR A 206 14.55 -7.53 -1.46
C THR A 206 15.62 -8.07 -2.41
N GLY A 207 15.53 -7.69 -3.69
CA GLY A 207 16.53 -8.00 -4.71
C GLY A 207 17.85 -7.24 -4.50
N ALA A 208 18.74 -7.30 -5.49
CA ALA A 208 19.96 -6.51 -5.51
C ALA A 208 19.62 -5.02 -5.39
N ARG A 209 20.38 -4.28 -4.59
CA ARG A 209 20.27 -2.83 -4.42
C ARG A 209 21.64 -2.21 -4.41
N LEU A 210 21.81 -1.10 -5.13
CA LEU A 210 23.03 -0.33 -5.15
C LEU A 210 22.70 1.13 -4.81
N GLN A 211 23.22 1.59 -3.68
CA GLN A 211 23.07 2.97 -3.26
C GLN A 211 24.15 3.84 -3.88
N ILE A 212 23.75 5.00 -4.39
CA ILE A 212 24.58 5.94 -5.13
C ILE A 212 24.58 7.29 -4.42
N GLY A 213 25.77 7.85 -4.22
CA GLY A 213 25.94 9.21 -3.74
C GLY A 213 25.61 10.20 -4.84
N ILE A 214 24.66 11.10 -4.60
CA ILE A 214 24.30 12.18 -5.50
C ILE A 214 24.38 13.53 -4.79
N THR A 215 24.78 14.56 -5.53
CA THR A 215 24.89 15.95 -5.05
C THR A 215 23.87 16.87 -5.72
N TRP A 216 22.86 16.30 -6.37
CA TRP A 216 21.84 17.06 -7.07
C TRP A 216 21.04 17.94 -6.10
N GLN A 217 20.91 19.23 -6.43
CA GLN A 217 20.04 20.15 -5.69
C GLN A 217 18.56 19.87 -6.00
N ASP A 218 18.25 19.69 -7.28
CA ASP A 218 16.97 19.24 -7.78
C ASP A 218 17.08 17.76 -8.19
N ILE A 219 16.37 16.91 -7.46
CA ILE A 219 16.41 15.45 -7.69
C ILE A 219 15.69 15.10 -9.00
N LEU A 220 14.58 15.74 -9.34
CA LEU A 220 13.83 15.41 -10.56
C LEU A 220 14.64 15.82 -11.81
N ALA A 221 15.24 17.00 -11.82
CA ALA A 221 16.13 17.40 -12.90
C ALA A 221 17.35 16.46 -13.03
N GLY A 222 17.94 16.04 -11.91
CA GLY A 222 19.02 15.06 -11.92
C GLY A 222 18.61 13.68 -12.42
N LEU A 223 17.36 13.26 -12.14
CA LEU A 223 16.79 12.01 -12.65
C LEU A 223 16.49 12.09 -14.16
N ALA A 224 16.05 13.23 -14.67
CA ALA A 224 15.87 13.43 -16.11
C ALA A 224 17.21 13.30 -16.86
N ASP A 225 18.30 13.96 -16.37
CA ASP A 225 19.65 13.79 -16.92
C ASP A 225 20.11 12.32 -16.86
N LEU A 226 19.90 11.65 -15.73
CA LEU A 226 20.21 10.23 -15.59
C LEU A 226 19.41 9.38 -16.57
N GLY A 227 18.13 9.68 -16.76
CA GLY A 227 17.26 9.01 -17.73
C GLY A 227 17.78 9.09 -19.15
N HIS A 228 18.16 10.28 -19.61
CA HIS A 228 18.77 10.46 -20.93
C HIS A 228 20.06 9.63 -21.09
N ARG A 229 20.87 9.54 -20.03
CA ARG A 229 22.10 8.73 -20.03
C ARG A 229 21.80 7.23 -20.08
N LEU A 230 20.75 6.77 -19.40
CA LEU A 230 20.26 5.39 -19.44
C LEU A 230 19.72 5.06 -20.84
N ASP A 231 18.93 5.95 -21.44
CA ASP A 231 18.40 5.80 -22.80
C ASP A 231 19.53 5.72 -23.84
N ALA A 232 20.58 6.53 -23.70
CA ALA A 232 21.77 6.46 -24.54
C ALA A 232 22.49 5.09 -24.46
N GLN A 233 22.37 4.40 -23.32
CA GLN A 233 22.85 3.01 -23.15
C GLN A 233 21.81 1.96 -23.56
N ARG A 234 20.62 2.37 -24.02
CA ARG A 234 19.48 1.49 -24.32
C ARG A 234 19.06 0.63 -23.12
N ALA A 235 19.28 1.15 -21.92
CA ALA A 235 18.85 0.51 -20.68
C ALA A 235 17.41 0.90 -20.38
N ASP A 236 16.55 -0.08 -20.11
CA ASP A 236 15.21 0.22 -19.58
C ASP A 236 15.32 0.71 -18.15
N TRP A 237 14.54 1.73 -17.84
CA TRP A 237 14.54 2.34 -16.52
C TRP A 237 13.16 2.91 -16.16
N ALA A 238 12.91 3.09 -14.87
CA ALA A 238 11.77 3.84 -14.38
C ALA A 238 12.02 4.32 -12.93
N ILE A 239 11.59 5.53 -12.62
CA ILE A 239 11.63 6.06 -11.25
C ILE A 239 10.43 5.57 -10.44
N SER A 240 10.58 5.48 -9.11
CA SER A 240 9.54 5.07 -8.18
C SER A 240 9.67 5.76 -6.81
N GLY A 241 8.83 5.38 -5.84
CA GLY A 241 8.82 5.97 -4.51
C GLY A 241 8.48 7.46 -4.53
N GLY A 242 9.05 8.24 -3.61
CA GLY A 242 8.79 9.67 -3.51
C GLY A 242 9.08 10.47 -4.78
N ALA A 243 10.12 10.09 -5.57
CA ALA A 243 10.42 10.73 -6.85
C ALA A 243 9.37 10.42 -7.91
N GLY A 244 8.92 9.16 -8.00
CA GLY A 244 7.85 8.76 -8.90
C GLY A 244 6.52 9.42 -8.57
N ALA A 245 6.19 9.52 -7.28
CA ALA A 245 5.00 10.22 -6.82
C ALA A 245 5.04 11.71 -7.15
N ALA A 246 6.20 12.37 -6.96
CA ALA A 246 6.36 13.79 -7.27
C ALA A 246 6.18 14.11 -8.75
N ALA A 247 6.52 13.16 -9.64
CA ALA A 247 6.32 13.32 -11.08
C ALA A 247 4.84 13.16 -11.50
N ILE A 248 4.07 12.28 -10.83
CA ILE A 248 2.66 12.01 -11.15
C ILE A 248 1.72 12.97 -10.41
N ALA A 249 1.92 13.11 -9.10
CA ALA A 249 1.03 13.81 -8.17
C ALA A 249 1.88 14.56 -7.13
N PRO A 250 2.41 15.74 -7.45
CA PRO A 250 3.25 16.51 -6.53
C PRO A 250 2.54 16.76 -5.20
N PHE A 251 3.11 16.31 -4.11
CA PHE A 251 2.58 16.46 -2.75
C PHE A 251 3.63 17.00 -1.78
N MET A 252 4.85 16.46 -1.84
CA MET A 252 5.93 16.88 -0.96
C MET A 252 6.68 18.09 -1.53
N SER A 253 7.06 19.03 -0.66
CA SER A 253 7.84 20.22 -1.03
C SER A 253 9.27 19.90 -1.51
N SER A 254 9.79 18.73 -1.15
CA SER A 254 11.10 18.24 -1.58
C SER A 254 11.19 16.73 -1.56
N VAL A 255 11.84 16.16 -2.56
CA VAL A 255 12.19 14.74 -2.63
C VAL A 255 13.61 14.59 -2.09
N SER A 256 13.80 13.79 -1.04
CA SER A 256 15.11 13.59 -0.42
C SER A 256 15.86 12.37 -0.93
N GLN A 257 15.13 11.36 -1.42
CA GLN A 257 15.65 10.08 -1.91
C GLN A 257 14.95 9.71 -3.21
N ALA A 258 15.62 8.93 -4.05
CA ALA A 258 15.07 8.43 -5.29
C ALA A 258 15.37 6.94 -5.47
N THR A 259 14.41 6.21 -6.02
CA THR A 259 14.56 4.83 -6.46
C THR A 259 14.43 4.78 -7.98
N VAL A 260 15.39 4.13 -8.64
CA VAL A 260 15.36 3.88 -10.09
C VAL A 260 15.42 2.38 -10.31
N TYR A 261 14.39 1.86 -10.93
CA TYR A 261 14.37 0.51 -11.46
C TYR A 261 15.16 0.47 -12.78
N VAL A 262 15.97 -0.57 -12.95
CA VAL A 262 16.79 -0.79 -14.16
C VAL A 262 16.75 -2.26 -14.56
N ASP A 263 17.08 -2.55 -15.81
CA ASP A 263 17.14 -3.92 -16.34
C ASP A 263 18.48 -4.59 -15.96
N CYS A 264 18.72 -4.70 -14.67
CA CYS A 264 19.90 -5.36 -14.08
C CYS A 264 19.42 -6.23 -12.92
N ASN A 265 19.78 -7.51 -12.91
CA ASN A 265 19.24 -8.47 -11.93
C ASN A 265 20.19 -8.77 -10.76
N THR A 266 21.46 -8.43 -10.92
CA THR A 266 22.53 -8.73 -9.93
C THR A 266 23.24 -7.46 -9.48
N ILE A 267 23.86 -7.53 -8.30
CA ILE A 267 24.69 -6.43 -7.78
C ILE A 267 25.89 -6.15 -8.69
N ALA A 268 26.42 -7.16 -9.37
CA ALA A 268 27.52 -7.00 -10.32
C ALA A 268 27.11 -6.19 -11.54
N GLU A 269 25.93 -6.49 -12.12
CA GLU A 269 25.36 -5.72 -13.23
C GLU A 269 25.04 -4.28 -12.82
N LEU A 270 24.47 -4.06 -11.64
CA LEU A 270 24.21 -2.72 -11.11
C LEU A 270 25.50 -1.92 -10.94
N ARG A 271 26.57 -2.54 -10.48
CA ARG A 271 27.89 -1.88 -10.37
C ARG A 271 28.48 -1.55 -11.74
N ALA A 272 28.41 -2.47 -12.70
CA ALA A 272 28.87 -2.23 -14.06
C ALA A 272 28.11 -1.07 -14.74
N LEU A 273 26.77 -1.03 -14.55
CA LEU A 273 25.94 0.08 -15.02
C LEU A 273 26.34 1.40 -14.34
N ALA A 274 26.53 1.40 -13.03
CA ALA A 274 26.94 2.59 -12.29
C ALA A 274 28.31 3.10 -12.75
N GLU A 275 29.26 2.23 -13.02
CA GLU A 275 30.57 2.58 -13.57
C GLU A 275 30.46 3.21 -14.97
N LEU A 276 29.67 2.58 -15.86
CA LEU A 276 29.39 3.09 -17.20
C LEU A 276 28.77 4.50 -17.17
N LEU A 277 27.85 4.71 -16.24
CA LEU A 277 27.19 6.00 -15.99
C LEU A 277 28.03 6.95 -15.11
N LYS A 278 29.24 6.60 -14.72
CA LYS A 278 30.09 7.38 -13.82
C LYS A 278 29.40 7.78 -12.52
N LEU A 279 28.55 6.89 -11.99
CA LEU A 279 27.89 7.05 -10.71
C LEU A 279 28.76 6.45 -9.60
N ARG A 280 28.81 7.10 -8.45
CA ARG A 280 29.64 6.66 -7.32
C ARG A 280 28.81 5.86 -6.31
N PRO A 281 29.02 4.54 -6.15
CA PRO A 281 28.40 3.78 -5.08
C PRO A 281 28.81 4.32 -3.70
N VAL A 282 27.81 4.57 -2.84
CA VAL A 282 28.01 5.11 -1.48
C VAL A 282 26.94 4.51 -0.59
N GLU A 283 27.33 3.88 0.51
CA GLU A 283 26.39 3.42 1.53
C GLU A 283 25.63 4.61 2.14
N GLY A 284 24.32 4.50 2.25
CA GLY A 284 23.46 5.62 2.64
C GLY A 284 23.26 6.67 1.54
N GLY A 285 23.66 6.40 0.30
CA GLY A 285 23.43 7.27 -0.84
C GLY A 285 21.95 7.54 -1.10
N ARG A 286 21.64 8.75 -1.60
CA ARG A 286 20.27 9.23 -1.80
C ARG A 286 19.58 8.68 -3.05
N LEU A 287 20.30 8.02 -3.95
CA LEU A 287 19.75 7.34 -5.13
C LEU A 287 19.95 5.83 -4.96
N THR A 288 18.91 5.05 -5.16
CA THR A 288 18.96 3.59 -5.16
C THR A 288 18.69 3.06 -6.57
N LEU A 289 19.63 2.30 -7.12
CA LEU A 289 19.41 1.49 -8.32
C LEU A 289 19.01 0.08 -7.91
N GLN A 290 17.99 -0.48 -8.54
CA GLN A 290 17.52 -1.85 -8.29
C GLN A 290 16.82 -2.46 -9.49
N PRO A 291 16.72 -3.82 -9.57
CA PRO A 291 15.99 -4.51 -10.62
C PRO A 291 14.52 -4.11 -10.67
N PHE A 292 13.93 -4.16 -11.87
CA PHE A 292 12.47 -4.14 -11.99
C PHE A 292 11.87 -5.32 -11.20
N PRO A 293 10.86 -5.08 -10.36
CA PRO A 293 10.23 -6.14 -9.56
C PRO A 293 9.44 -7.14 -10.42
N SER A 294 9.03 -6.72 -11.62
CA SER A 294 8.31 -7.55 -12.58
C SER A 294 8.41 -6.97 -14.00
N ASN A 295 8.12 -7.79 -15.01
CA ASN A 295 7.99 -7.32 -16.38
C ASN A 295 6.82 -6.34 -16.54
N SER A 296 5.73 -6.49 -15.80
CA SER A 296 4.62 -5.54 -15.86
C SER A 296 5.04 -4.14 -15.41
N THR A 297 5.83 -4.03 -14.34
CA THR A 297 6.39 -2.75 -13.88
C THR A 297 7.23 -2.08 -14.98
N ARG A 298 7.99 -2.87 -15.75
CA ARG A 298 8.78 -2.36 -16.89
C ARG A 298 7.90 -1.93 -18.07
N TYR A 299 6.94 -2.76 -18.47
CA TYR A 299 6.13 -2.51 -19.67
C TYR A 299 5.03 -1.46 -19.47
N LEU A 300 4.56 -1.29 -18.24
CA LEU A 300 3.54 -0.32 -17.89
C LEU A 300 4.12 1.01 -17.37
N ALA A 301 5.43 1.16 -17.36
CA ALA A 301 6.06 2.44 -17.06
C ALA A 301 5.66 3.49 -18.10
N THR A 302 5.25 4.66 -17.64
CA THR A 302 4.79 5.78 -18.46
C THR A 302 5.82 6.91 -18.46
N VAL A 303 5.85 7.69 -19.53
CA VAL A 303 6.62 8.94 -19.56
C VAL A 303 5.70 10.06 -19.07
N GLU A 304 6.12 10.71 -18.01
CA GLU A 304 5.44 11.88 -17.42
C GLU A 304 6.15 13.18 -17.85
N SER A 305 5.83 14.29 -17.20
CA SER A 305 6.49 15.58 -17.44
C SER A 305 8.01 15.48 -17.37
N ASP A 306 8.73 16.29 -18.13
CA ASP A 306 10.20 16.37 -18.15
C ASP A 306 10.90 15.07 -18.59
N ASP A 307 10.28 14.28 -19.46
CA ASP A 307 10.78 13.00 -19.99
C ASP A 307 11.12 11.95 -18.91
N LEU A 308 10.54 12.10 -17.72
CA LEU A 308 10.70 11.16 -16.62
C LEU A 308 9.87 9.90 -16.89
N ARG A 309 10.53 8.75 -17.01
CA ARG A 309 9.84 7.46 -17.08
C ARG A 309 9.53 6.98 -15.67
N VAL A 310 8.24 6.86 -15.35
CA VAL A 310 7.75 6.53 -14.01
C VAL A 310 7.17 5.12 -13.99
N ALA A 311 7.46 4.36 -12.96
CA ALA A 311 6.85 3.06 -12.71
C ALA A 311 5.32 3.18 -12.59
N PRO A 312 4.55 2.12 -12.90
CA PRO A 312 3.10 2.15 -12.78
C PRO A 312 2.67 2.63 -11.38
N TRP A 313 1.65 3.48 -11.32
CA TRP A 313 1.21 4.10 -10.08
C TRP A 313 0.96 3.11 -8.91
N PRO A 314 0.47 1.86 -9.13
CA PRO A 314 0.32 0.91 -8.01
C PRO A 314 1.67 0.49 -7.42
N ARG A 315 2.72 0.45 -8.25
CA ARG A 315 4.07 0.17 -7.78
C ARG A 315 4.62 1.35 -7.00
N VAL A 316 4.48 2.57 -7.52
CA VAL A 316 4.85 3.80 -6.81
C VAL A 316 4.14 3.87 -5.45
N TYR A 317 2.84 3.60 -5.42
CA TYR A 317 2.04 3.53 -4.19
C TYR A 317 2.62 2.51 -3.19
N ALA A 318 2.94 1.30 -3.67
CA ALA A 318 3.49 0.25 -2.81
C ALA A 318 4.86 0.61 -2.23
N ASP A 319 5.72 1.25 -3.02
CA ASP A 319 7.04 1.70 -2.57
C ASP A 319 6.92 2.81 -1.51
N LEU A 320 6.05 3.79 -1.74
CA LEU A 320 5.76 4.86 -0.78
C LEU A 320 5.32 4.34 0.59
N GLN A 321 4.53 3.26 0.64
CA GLN A 321 4.10 2.65 1.90
C GLN A 321 5.27 2.12 2.76
N THR A 322 6.47 2.05 2.21
CA THR A 322 7.69 1.67 2.94
C THR A 322 8.54 2.87 3.39
N GLU A 323 8.18 4.09 2.99
CA GLU A 323 8.94 5.32 3.24
C GLU A 323 8.48 6.07 4.52
N GLY A 324 7.73 5.40 5.40
CA GLY A 324 7.25 5.95 6.68
C GLY A 324 6.02 6.84 6.53
N VAL A 325 5.77 7.69 7.52
CA VAL A 325 4.53 8.49 7.63
C VAL A 325 4.29 9.36 6.40
N ARG A 326 5.30 10.12 5.97
CA ARG A 326 5.18 11.00 4.80
C ARG A 326 4.99 10.22 3.49
N GLY A 327 5.59 9.03 3.40
CA GLY A 327 5.38 8.13 2.27
C GLY A 327 3.94 7.62 2.22
N GLU A 328 3.36 7.25 3.36
CA GLU A 328 1.95 6.84 3.43
C GLU A 328 1.00 7.99 3.02
N GLU A 329 1.26 9.23 3.48
CA GLU A 329 0.48 10.40 3.10
C GLU A 329 0.57 10.70 1.59
N ALA A 330 1.78 10.63 1.03
CA ALA A 330 2.00 10.81 -0.40
C ALA A 330 1.33 9.69 -1.23
N ALA A 331 1.32 8.45 -0.74
CA ALA A 331 0.62 7.33 -1.37
C ALA A 331 -0.89 7.57 -1.44
N GLU A 332 -1.50 8.04 -0.36
CA GLU A 332 -2.93 8.37 -0.36
C GLU A 332 -3.25 9.53 -1.30
N HIS A 333 -2.43 10.57 -1.30
CA HIS A 333 -2.58 11.67 -2.25
C HIS A 333 -2.46 11.19 -3.71
N LEU A 334 -1.45 10.36 -4.01
CA LEU A 334 -1.31 9.75 -5.34
C LEU A 334 -2.57 8.97 -5.74
N TYR A 335 -3.13 8.18 -4.82
CA TYR A 335 -4.37 7.45 -5.09
C TYR A 335 -5.54 8.40 -5.40
N GLU A 336 -5.71 9.47 -4.64
CA GLU A 336 -6.76 10.48 -4.84
C GLU A 336 -6.63 11.13 -6.22
N VAL A 337 -5.46 11.65 -6.56
CA VAL A 337 -5.19 12.30 -7.87
C VAL A 337 -5.48 11.35 -9.04
N ILE A 338 -5.00 10.09 -8.97
CA ILE A 338 -5.23 9.09 -10.00
C ILE A 338 -6.73 8.78 -10.19
N HIS A 339 -7.54 8.87 -9.13
CA HIS A 339 -8.97 8.57 -9.18
C HIS A 339 -9.82 9.80 -9.48
N GLU A 340 -9.42 11.01 -9.10
CA GLU A 340 -10.08 12.27 -9.44
C GLU A 340 -9.91 12.62 -10.93
N GLN A 341 -8.69 12.59 -11.46
CA GLN A 341 -8.41 12.83 -12.88
C GLN A 341 -9.16 11.87 -13.83
N ARG A 342 -9.70 10.78 -13.32
CA ARG A 342 -10.38 9.71 -14.04
C ARG A 342 -11.90 9.76 -13.95
N ASN A 343 -12.45 10.66 -13.13
CA ASN A 343 -13.89 10.91 -13.00
C ASN A 343 -14.32 12.18 -13.76
N THR A 344 -13.36 12.92 -14.32
CA THR A 344 -13.54 14.06 -15.23
C THR A 344 -13.39 13.60 -16.68
#